data_cde96a580387e32ddd2ba2cb08a1d2ef
#
_entry.id   cde96a580387e32ddd2ba2cb08a1d2ef
#
_cell.length_a   1.000
_cell.length_b   1.000
_cell.length_c   1.000
_cell.angle_alpha   90.00
_cell.angle_beta   90.00
_cell.angle_gamma   90.00
#
_symmetry.space_group_name_H-M   'P 1'
#
loop_
_entity.id
_entity.type
_entity.pdbx_description
1 polymer ?
#
loop_
_entity_poly.entity_id
_entity_poly.type
_entity_poly.pdbx_seq_one_letter_code
_entity_poly.pdbx_strand_id
1 'polypeptide(L)'
;METEYLPKSENWVACDQGEPIGFIGLLDTFVGGLFIAPAHQGKGAGRLLTAHALELKGRLELEVYTDNQQAYAFYEKLGFREVSRRRTDDHGLPFENARMRLTG
;
A
#
# COMPACT_ATOMS: atom_id res chain seq x y z
N MET A 1 6.25 -6.70 -16.71
CA MET A 1 5.29 -6.14 -15.74
C MET A 1 5.09 -4.67 -16.04
N GLU A 2 3.87 -4.21 -16.05
CA GLU A 2 3.51 -2.84 -16.40
C GLU A 2 2.47 -2.29 -15.42
N THR A 3 2.31 -0.96 -15.38
CA THR A 3 1.29 -0.30 -14.55
C THR A 3 0.36 0.52 -15.41
N GLU A 4 -0.92 0.54 -15.06
CA GLU A 4 -1.94 1.30 -15.75
C GLU A 4 -2.72 2.16 -14.76
N TYR A 5 -3.17 3.34 -15.22
CA TYR A 5 -3.96 4.28 -14.43
C TYR A 5 -5.45 4.08 -14.72
N LEU A 6 -6.23 3.93 -13.66
CA LEU A 6 -7.68 3.83 -13.74
C LEU A 6 -8.30 5.17 -13.34
N PRO A 7 -9.06 5.85 -14.23
CA PRO A 7 -9.39 7.27 -14.03
C PRO A 7 -10.47 7.59 -13.00
N LYS A 8 -11.18 6.60 -12.45
CA LYS A 8 -12.27 6.86 -11.48
C LYS A 8 -11.81 7.14 -10.06
N SER A 9 -10.56 6.88 -9.76
CA SER A 9 -9.89 7.15 -8.50
C SER A 9 -8.41 7.03 -8.80
N GLU A 10 -7.56 7.46 -7.90
CA GLU A 10 -6.12 7.34 -8.14
C GLU A 10 -5.68 5.89 -7.93
N ASN A 11 -6.08 5.01 -8.83
CA ASN A 11 -5.72 3.60 -8.81
C ASN A 11 -4.75 3.26 -9.93
N TRP A 12 -3.74 2.49 -9.58
CA TRP A 12 -2.77 1.97 -10.54
C TRP A 12 -2.79 0.45 -10.49
N VAL A 13 -2.76 -0.17 -11.64
CA VAL A 13 -2.82 -1.63 -11.77
C VAL A 13 -1.49 -2.13 -12.34
N ALA A 14 -0.92 -3.13 -11.69
CA ALA A 14 0.23 -3.85 -12.23
C ALA A 14 -0.28 -5.01 -13.07
N CYS A 15 0.26 -5.16 -14.27
CA CYS A 15 -0.12 -6.23 -15.18
C CYS A 15 1.09 -7.07 -15.55
N ASP A 16 0.86 -8.34 -15.80
CA ASP A 16 1.86 -9.25 -16.32
C ASP A 16 1.26 -9.93 -17.57
N GLN A 17 1.87 -9.69 -18.73
CA GLN A 17 1.39 -10.19 -20.02
C GLN A 17 -0.08 -9.84 -20.26
N GLY A 18 -0.48 -8.62 -19.91
CA GLY A 18 -1.84 -8.13 -20.07
C GLY A 18 -2.81 -8.53 -18.99
N GLU A 19 -2.41 -9.36 -18.02
CA GLU A 19 -3.28 -9.76 -16.91
C GLU A 19 -3.02 -8.91 -15.67
N PRO A 20 -4.09 -8.35 -15.05
CA PRO A 20 -3.93 -7.64 -13.79
C PRO A 20 -3.44 -8.58 -12.69
N ILE A 21 -2.36 -8.19 -12.00
CA ILE A 21 -1.78 -8.99 -10.93
C ILE A 21 -1.80 -8.27 -9.58
N GLY A 22 -2.15 -7.00 -9.57
CA GLY A 22 -2.26 -6.23 -8.34
C GLY A 22 -2.67 -4.80 -8.62
N PHE A 23 -3.05 -4.08 -7.56
CA PHE A 23 -3.36 -2.65 -7.67
C PHE A 23 -2.99 -1.90 -6.41
N ILE A 24 -2.81 -0.58 -6.55
CA ILE A 24 -2.68 0.34 -5.43
C ILE A 24 -3.67 1.48 -5.62
N GLY A 25 -4.46 1.76 -4.58
CA GLY A 25 -5.41 2.86 -4.56
C GLY A 25 -4.90 3.98 -3.67
N LEU A 26 -4.93 5.21 -4.18
CA LEU A 26 -4.38 6.37 -3.51
C LEU A 26 -5.46 7.42 -3.27
N LEU A 27 -5.44 8.01 -2.08
CA LEU A 27 -6.14 9.24 -1.74
C LEU A 27 -5.06 10.26 -1.41
N ASP A 28 -4.68 11.07 -2.40
CA ASP A 28 -3.53 11.97 -2.31
C ASP A 28 -2.27 11.16 -1.97
N THR A 29 -1.63 11.37 -0.83
CA THR A 29 -0.47 10.60 -0.39
C THR A 29 -0.82 9.35 0.41
N PHE A 30 -2.11 9.17 0.73
CA PHE A 30 -2.56 8.07 1.56
C PHE A 30 -2.88 6.84 0.71
N VAL A 31 -2.29 5.70 1.08
CA VAL A 31 -2.58 4.42 0.43
C VAL A 31 -3.86 3.85 1.03
N GLY A 32 -4.96 3.92 0.29
CA GLY A 32 -6.25 3.38 0.70
C GLY A 32 -6.36 1.88 0.51
N GLY A 33 -5.60 1.32 -0.42
CA GLY A 33 -5.57 -0.11 -0.65
C GLY A 33 -4.37 -0.53 -1.48
N LEU A 34 -3.84 -1.70 -1.16
CA LEU A 34 -2.77 -2.32 -1.93
C LEU A 34 -3.05 -3.82 -1.95
N PHE A 35 -3.23 -4.36 -3.13
CA PHE A 35 -3.56 -5.76 -3.32
C PHE A 35 -2.65 -6.39 -4.37
N ILE A 36 -2.14 -7.58 -4.07
CA ILE A 36 -1.38 -8.39 -5.01
C ILE A 36 -2.07 -9.77 -5.09
N ALA A 37 -2.34 -10.21 -6.30
CA ALA A 37 -2.94 -11.53 -6.51
C ALA A 37 -2.06 -12.61 -5.87
N PRO A 38 -2.65 -13.58 -5.16
CA PRO A 38 -1.87 -14.58 -4.42
C PRO A 38 -0.82 -15.31 -5.24
N ALA A 39 -1.13 -15.62 -6.49
CA ALA A 39 -0.19 -16.30 -7.41
C ALA A 39 1.02 -15.44 -7.78
N HIS A 40 0.97 -14.13 -7.51
CA HIS A 40 2.01 -13.17 -7.90
C HIS A 40 2.68 -12.51 -6.71
N GLN A 41 2.34 -12.90 -5.51
CA GLN A 41 3.01 -12.40 -4.30
C GLN A 41 4.46 -12.88 -4.30
N GLY A 42 5.36 -11.99 -3.81
CA GLY A 42 6.78 -12.29 -3.77
C GLY A 42 7.52 -12.08 -5.09
N LYS A 43 6.82 -11.61 -6.15
CA LYS A 43 7.42 -11.41 -7.48
C LYS A 43 7.70 -9.94 -7.80
N GLY A 44 7.63 -9.05 -6.82
CA GLY A 44 7.98 -7.65 -7.00
C GLY A 44 6.85 -6.73 -7.44
N ALA A 45 5.60 -7.23 -7.58
CA ALA A 45 4.47 -6.39 -7.98
C ALA A 45 4.18 -5.30 -6.95
N GLY A 46 4.25 -5.63 -5.65
CA GLY A 46 4.07 -4.65 -4.59
C GLY A 46 5.13 -3.55 -4.62
N ARG A 47 6.38 -3.92 -4.88
CA ARG A 47 7.47 -2.94 -5.02
C ARG A 47 7.27 -2.05 -6.24
N LEU A 48 6.84 -2.62 -7.36
CA LEU A 48 6.59 -1.86 -8.58
C LEU A 48 5.51 -0.82 -8.37
N LEU A 49 4.37 -1.22 -7.81
CA LEU A 49 3.25 -0.31 -7.55
C LEU A 49 3.63 0.76 -6.53
N THR A 50 4.30 0.36 -5.46
CA THR A 50 4.74 1.30 -4.41
C THR A 50 5.75 2.29 -4.95
N ALA A 51 6.73 1.83 -5.72
CA ALA A 51 7.75 2.71 -6.31
C ALA A 51 7.11 3.71 -7.28
N HIS A 52 6.16 3.26 -8.09
CA HIS A 52 5.45 4.13 -9.02
C HIS A 52 4.65 5.21 -8.27
N ALA A 53 3.90 4.82 -7.25
CA ALA A 53 3.12 5.76 -6.43
C ALA A 53 4.03 6.74 -5.70
N LEU A 54 5.15 6.27 -5.17
CA LEU A 54 6.11 7.12 -4.47
C LEU A 54 6.71 8.16 -5.41
N GLU A 55 7.04 7.76 -6.64
CA GLU A 55 7.56 8.69 -7.66
C GLU A 55 6.54 9.79 -7.97
N LEU A 56 5.26 9.44 -8.06
CA LEU A 56 4.19 10.40 -8.34
C LEU A 56 3.93 11.36 -7.18
N LYS A 57 3.99 10.87 -5.95
CA LYS A 57 3.53 11.62 -4.77
C LYS A 57 4.65 12.18 -3.91
N GLY A 58 5.87 11.64 -4.02
CA GLY A 58 7.02 12.04 -3.20
C GLY A 58 7.05 11.38 -1.83
N ARG A 59 5.90 11.01 -1.30
CA ARG A 59 5.78 10.26 -0.06
C ARG A 59 4.46 9.50 -0.06
N LEU A 60 4.40 8.43 0.72
CA LEU A 60 3.17 7.65 0.91
C LEU A 60 2.96 7.41 2.39
N GLU A 61 1.68 7.36 2.78
CA GLU A 61 1.29 7.06 4.16
C GLU A 61 0.18 6.03 4.14
N LEU A 62 0.13 5.18 5.18
CA LEU A 62 -0.95 4.22 5.35
C LEU A 62 -1.17 3.96 6.84
N GLU A 63 -2.28 3.31 7.14
CA GLU A 63 -2.58 2.84 8.48
C GLU A 63 -2.81 1.32 8.42
N VAL A 64 -2.32 0.62 9.42
CA VAL A 64 -2.44 -0.83 9.53
C VAL A 64 -2.75 -1.20 10.97
N TYR A 65 -3.66 -2.16 11.16
CA TYR A 65 -3.92 -2.69 12.50
C TYR A 65 -2.71 -3.46 12.98
N THR A 66 -2.28 -3.18 14.21
CA THR A 66 -1.07 -3.80 14.77
C THR A 66 -1.24 -5.30 15.00
N ASP A 67 -2.48 -5.77 15.17
CA ASP A 67 -2.78 -7.19 15.26
C ASP A 67 -2.53 -7.90 13.92
N ASN A 68 -2.58 -7.19 12.82
CA ASN A 68 -2.28 -7.77 11.49
C ASN A 68 -0.78 -7.73 11.23
N GLN A 69 -0.07 -8.63 11.89
CA GLN A 69 1.39 -8.69 11.82
C GLN A 69 1.90 -8.99 10.42
N GLN A 70 1.16 -9.77 9.65
CA GLN A 70 1.53 -10.10 8.28
C GLN A 70 1.52 -8.86 7.38
N ALA A 71 0.47 -8.05 7.48
CA ALA A 71 0.38 -6.81 6.72
C ALA A 71 1.45 -5.82 7.17
N TYR A 72 1.65 -5.67 8.47
CA TYR A 72 2.68 -4.79 9.01
C TYR A 72 4.07 -5.16 8.45
N ALA A 73 4.42 -6.44 8.52
CA ALA A 73 5.70 -6.92 7.99
C ALA A 73 5.84 -6.70 6.48
N PHE A 74 4.74 -6.87 5.75
CA PHE A 74 4.72 -6.63 4.30
C PHE A 74 5.06 -5.17 4.00
N TYR A 75 4.44 -4.23 4.70
CA TYR A 75 4.73 -2.81 4.50
C TYR A 75 6.15 -2.44 4.92
N GLU A 76 6.65 -3.01 6.01
CA GLU A 76 8.04 -2.81 6.39
C GLU A 76 9.02 -3.25 5.30
N LYS A 77 8.75 -4.38 4.66
CA LYS A 77 9.59 -4.88 3.57
C LYS A 77 9.58 -3.95 2.36
N LEU A 78 8.49 -3.22 2.15
CA LEU A 78 8.41 -2.22 1.10
C LEU A 78 9.16 -0.94 1.45
N GLY A 79 9.61 -0.79 2.68
CA GLY A 79 10.35 0.38 3.14
C GLY A 79 9.57 1.34 4.01
N PHE A 80 8.30 1.06 4.28
CA PHE A 80 7.50 1.87 5.19
C PHE A 80 8.05 1.79 6.60
N ARG A 81 7.98 2.91 7.33
CA ARG A 81 8.39 3.01 8.72
C ARG A 81 7.24 3.57 9.56
N GLU A 82 7.04 2.99 10.73
CA GLU A 82 6.02 3.47 11.66
C GLU A 82 6.39 4.87 12.17
N VAL A 83 5.45 5.80 12.08
CA VAL A 83 5.63 7.18 12.53
C VAL A 83 4.76 7.53 13.73
N SER A 84 3.65 6.82 13.93
CA SER A 84 2.76 7.02 15.08
C SER A 84 1.90 5.79 15.27
N ARG A 85 1.26 5.73 16.45
CA ARG A 85 0.39 4.61 16.80
C ARG A 85 -0.78 5.13 17.59
N ARG A 86 -1.99 4.63 17.30
CA ARG A 86 -3.20 4.99 18.03
C ARG A 86 -3.81 3.74 18.65
N ARG A 87 -4.44 3.91 19.83
CA ARG A 87 -5.10 2.81 20.53
C ARG A 87 -6.49 2.50 19.99
N THR A 88 -7.09 3.44 19.27
CA THR A 88 -8.42 3.30 18.71
C THR A 88 -8.39 3.58 17.20
N ASP A 89 -9.35 2.98 16.48
CA ASP A 89 -9.51 3.28 15.05
C ASP A 89 -10.32 4.57 14.85
N ASP A 90 -10.64 4.90 13.59
CA ASP A 90 -11.38 6.11 13.24
C ASP A 90 -12.81 6.14 13.80
N HIS A 91 -13.33 4.98 14.17
CA HIS A 91 -14.67 4.85 14.75
C HIS A 91 -14.64 4.81 16.29
N GLY A 92 -13.47 4.99 16.90
CA GLY A 92 -13.31 4.93 18.34
C GLY A 92 -13.31 3.51 18.92
N LEU A 93 -13.24 2.49 18.09
CA LEU A 93 -13.17 1.10 18.54
C LEU A 93 -11.76 0.77 19.04
N PRO A 94 -11.63 -0.18 19.98
CA PRO A 94 -10.33 -0.45 20.64
C PRO A 94 -9.41 -1.31 19.76
N PHE A 95 -9.19 -0.91 18.52
CA PHE A 95 -8.29 -1.57 17.59
C PHE A 95 -7.06 -0.69 17.38
N GLU A 96 -5.95 -1.08 17.99
CA GLU A 96 -4.69 -0.36 17.85
C GLU A 96 -4.24 -0.41 16.40
N ASN A 97 -3.82 0.74 15.87
CA ASN A 97 -3.30 0.84 14.52
C ASN A 97 -2.06 1.72 14.47
N ALA A 98 -1.19 1.40 13.54
CA ALA A 98 0.04 2.12 13.31
C ALA A 98 -0.06 2.91 12.02
N ARG A 99 0.40 4.15 12.04
CA ARG A 99 0.58 4.95 10.83
C ARG A 99 2.00 4.75 10.35
N MET A 100 2.13 4.38 9.07
CA MET A 100 3.43 4.12 8.47
C MET A 100 3.66 5.08 7.31
N ARG A 101 4.91 5.41 7.06
CA ARG A 101 5.30 6.36 6.00
C ARG A 101 6.46 5.81 5.20
N LEU A 102 6.39 6.07 3.89
CA LEU A 102 7.49 5.81 2.96
C LEU A 102 7.86 7.13 2.29
N THR A 103 9.15 7.46 2.30
CA THR A 103 9.68 8.66 1.63
C THR A 103 10.72 8.26 0.60
N GLY A 104 10.77 9.02 -0.48
CA GLY A 104 11.74 8.80 -1.53
C GLY A 104 13.07 9.52 -1.32
#